data_8a61b54a40ca2b809a95cb0ad23af582
#
_entry.id   8a61b54a40ca2b809a95cb0ad23af582
#
_cell.length_a   1.000
_cell.length_b   1.000
_cell.length_c   1.000
_cell.angle_alpha   90.00
_cell.angle_beta   90.00
_cell.angle_gamma   90.00
#
_symmetry.space_group_name_H-M   'P 1'
#
loop_
_entity.id
_entity.type
_entity.pdbx_description
1 polymer ?
#
loop_
_entity_poly.entity_id
_entity_poly.type
_entity_poly.pdbx_seq_one_letter_code
_entity_poly.pdbx_strand_id
1 'polypeptide(L)'
;EEYGPDWIVAIGGGSPIDAAKAMWVKYEYPDITFEEMCKVFGMPKLRKKAHFCAVSSTSGTATEVTAFSVITDYEKGIKYPLADFEITPDVAIVDPELAETMPVKLVAHTGMDAMTHAIEAYVSTANCDYTDPLALHAIKMIHETLIKSYNGDMAARDSMHNAQCLAGMAFSNALLGIV
;
A
#
# COMPACT_ATOMS: atom_id res chain seq x y z
N GLU A 1 15.65 8.26 -17.17
CA GLU A 1 16.39 9.48 -16.72
C GLU A 1 16.50 10.52 -17.84
N GLU A 2 16.77 10.10 -19.06
CA GLU A 2 16.95 10.98 -20.24
C GLU A 2 15.65 11.74 -20.59
N TYR A 3 14.47 11.15 -20.29
CA TYR A 3 13.16 11.78 -20.52
C TYR A 3 12.82 12.87 -19.48
N GLY A 4 13.35 12.77 -18.25
CA GLY A 4 13.12 13.75 -17.17
C GLY A 4 11.66 13.92 -16.76
N PRO A 5 10.93 12.84 -16.37
CA PRO A 5 9.52 12.93 -16.02
C PRO A 5 9.30 13.80 -14.77
N ASP A 6 8.21 14.56 -14.77
CA ASP A 6 7.71 15.32 -13.63
C ASP A 6 6.59 14.58 -12.86
N TRP A 7 6.10 13.47 -13.42
CA TRP A 7 5.19 12.52 -12.79
C TRP A 7 5.63 11.08 -13.04
N ILE A 8 5.53 10.26 -12.00
CA ILE A 8 5.67 8.80 -12.09
C ILE A 8 4.29 8.21 -11.79
N VAL A 9 3.76 7.44 -12.73
CA VAL A 9 2.46 6.76 -12.58
C VAL A 9 2.71 5.27 -12.46
N ALA A 10 2.36 4.68 -11.31
CA ALA A 10 2.48 3.26 -11.05
C ALA A 10 1.10 2.59 -11.04
N ILE A 11 0.90 1.59 -11.90
CA ILE A 11 -0.37 0.86 -12.01
C ILE A 11 -0.11 -0.60 -11.67
N GLY A 12 -0.84 -1.16 -10.70
CA GLY A 12 -0.72 -2.57 -10.33
C GLY A 12 -1.11 -2.85 -8.90
N GLY A 13 -0.73 -4.02 -8.41
CA GLY A 13 -0.84 -4.38 -6.99
C GLY A 13 0.35 -3.87 -6.17
N GLY A 14 0.57 -4.47 -4.99
CA GLY A 14 1.63 -4.07 -4.07
C GLY A 14 3.02 -4.04 -4.71
N SER A 15 3.46 -5.15 -5.29
CA SER A 15 4.83 -5.26 -5.81
C SER A 15 5.20 -4.26 -6.91
N PRO A 16 4.38 -3.99 -7.95
CA PRO A 16 4.67 -2.95 -8.93
C PRO A 16 4.75 -1.55 -8.34
N ILE A 17 3.81 -1.19 -7.45
CA ILE A 17 3.79 0.13 -6.83
C ILE A 17 4.96 0.30 -5.87
N ASP A 18 5.28 -0.73 -5.08
CA ASP A 18 6.44 -0.73 -4.17
C ASP A 18 7.76 -0.57 -4.93
N ALA A 19 7.92 -1.31 -6.03
CA ALA A 19 9.08 -1.15 -6.91
C ALA A 19 9.17 0.27 -7.48
N ALA A 20 8.03 0.83 -7.92
CA ALA A 20 7.99 2.18 -8.46
C ALA A 20 8.31 3.26 -7.41
N LYS A 21 7.89 3.08 -6.14
CA LYS A 21 8.29 3.95 -5.02
C LYS A 21 9.82 3.93 -4.82
N ALA A 22 10.42 2.74 -4.81
CA ALA A 22 11.88 2.62 -4.71
C ALA A 22 12.59 3.25 -5.92
N MET A 23 12.04 3.08 -7.13
CA MET A 23 12.55 3.73 -8.34
C MET A 23 12.42 5.26 -8.28
N TRP A 24 11.34 5.79 -7.72
CA TRP A 24 11.14 7.22 -7.51
C TRP A 24 12.24 7.80 -6.62
N VAL A 25 12.55 7.16 -5.49
CA VAL A 25 13.66 7.57 -4.61
C VAL A 25 14.98 7.60 -5.38
N LYS A 26 15.28 6.55 -6.16
CA LYS A 26 16.50 6.47 -6.98
C LYS A 26 16.52 7.48 -8.11
N TYR A 27 15.37 7.83 -8.69
CA TYR A 27 15.27 8.86 -9.72
C TYR A 27 15.62 10.26 -9.17
N GLU A 28 15.13 10.58 -7.98
CA GLU A 28 15.44 11.87 -7.33
C GLU A 28 16.86 11.92 -6.78
N TYR A 29 17.35 10.80 -6.26
CA TYR A 29 18.67 10.67 -5.63
C TYR A 29 19.41 9.45 -6.19
N PRO A 30 20.04 9.57 -7.38
CA PRO A 30 20.71 8.44 -8.04
C PRO A 30 21.79 7.76 -7.20
N ASP A 31 22.48 8.53 -6.36
CA ASP A 31 23.61 8.06 -5.53
C ASP A 31 23.16 7.41 -4.21
N ILE A 32 21.89 7.53 -3.80
CA ILE A 32 21.40 6.91 -2.57
C ILE A 32 21.57 5.39 -2.62
N THR A 33 22.14 4.81 -1.59
CA THR A 33 22.32 3.36 -1.50
C THR A 33 21.02 2.69 -1.04
N PHE A 34 20.88 1.40 -1.34
CA PHE A 34 19.72 0.63 -0.85
C PHE A 34 19.70 0.56 0.69
N GLU A 35 20.86 0.45 1.31
CA GLU A 35 20.99 0.44 2.78
C GLU A 35 20.52 1.76 3.41
N GLU A 36 20.78 2.89 2.76
CA GLU A 36 20.26 4.19 3.19
C GLU A 36 18.75 4.27 3.06
N MET A 37 18.18 3.72 1.98
CA MET A 37 16.72 3.64 1.80
C MET A 37 16.04 2.76 2.86
N CYS A 38 16.73 1.75 3.40
CA CYS A 38 16.21 0.87 4.45
C CYS A 38 16.21 1.52 5.85
N LYS A 39 16.80 2.70 6.03
CA LYS A 39 16.72 3.42 7.30
C LYS A 39 15.32 3.98 7.49
N VAL A 40 14.66 3.54 8.55
CA VAL A 40 13.30 3.98 8.89
C VAL A 40 13.28 5.49 9.13
N PHE A 41 12.40 6.21 8.44
CA PHE A 41 12.28 7.68 8.46
C PHE A 41 13.58 8.42 8.17
N GLY A 42 14.43 7.83 7.31
CA GLY A 42 15.73 8.39 6.95
C GLY A 42 15.85 8.83 5.48
N MET A 43 14.76 8.81 4.73
CA MET A 43 14.79 9.22 3.33
C MET A 43 14.92 10.73 3.18
N PRO A 44 15.63 11.19 2.13
CA PRO A 44 15.67 12.61 1.80
C PRO A 44 14.31 13.08 1.26
N LYS A 45 14.07 14.40 1.33
CA LYS A 45 12.87 15.03 0.78
C LYS A 45 12.69 14.75 -0.69
N LEU A 46 11.60 14.10 -1.05
CA LEU A 46 11.19 13.84 -2.43
C LEU A 46 10.42 15.02 -3.04
N ARG A 47 9.89 14.84 -4.25
CA ARG A 47 9.10 15.84 -5.01
C ARG A 47 9.91 17.03 -5.53
N LYS A 48 11.24 16.83 -5.70
CA LYS A 48 12.12 17.82 -6.33
C LYS A 48 12.13 17.69 -7.86
N LYS A 49 11.99 16.47 -8.37
CA LYS A 49 11.98 16.17 -9.80
C LYS A 49 10.61 15.68 -10.26
N ALA A 50 9.94 14.84 -9.47
CA ALA A 50 8.69 14.22 -9.87
C ALA A 50 7.72 14.03 -8.71
N HIS A 51 6.43 14.07 -9.02
CA HIS A 51 5.33 13.61 -8.18
C HIS A 51 5.02 12.15 -8.45
N PHE A 52 4.25 11.51 -7.56
CA PHE A 52 3.92 10.09 -7.66
C PHE A 52 2.41 9.85 -7.62
N CYS A 53 1.92 9.15 -8.64
CA CYS A 53 0.54 8.69 -8.71
C CYS A 53 0.51 7.15 -8.66
N ALA A 54 -0.24 6.60 -7.71
CA ALA A 54 -0.44 5.15 -7.59
C ALA A 54 -1.87 4.77 -7.97
N VAL A 55 -2.00 3.74 -8.80
CA VAL A 55 -3.29 3.20 -9.28
C VAL A 55 -3.35 1.73 -8.87
N SER A 56 -4.17 1.41 -7.86
CA SER A 56 -4.23 0.06 -7.32
C SER A 56 -5.09 -0.87 -8.17
N SER A 57 -4.60 -2.07 -8.45
CA SER A 57 -5.34 -3.15 -9.13
C SER A 57 -5.55 -4.39 -8.26
N THR A 58 -5.25 -4.29 -6.96
CA THR A 58 -5.51 -5.36 -5.99
C THR A 58 -6.15 -4.81 -4.72
N SER A 59 -6.96 -5.63 -4.05
CA SER A 59 -7.67 -5.22 -2.83
C SER A 59 -7.01 -5.84 -1.60
N GLY A 60 -5.88 -5.27 -1.15
CA GLY A 60 -5.15 -5.84 -0.02
C GLY A 60 -4.07 -4.95 0.58
N THR A 61 -3.01 -4.69 -0.15
CA THR A 61 -1.77 -4.05 0.37
C THR A 61 -1.91 -2.57 0.68
N ALA A 62 -2.87 -1.90 0.03
CA ALA A 62 -3.10 -0.46 0.16
C ALA A 62 -1.85 0.42 -0.08
N THR A 63 -0.87 -0.07 -0.84
CA THR A 63 0.39 0.65 -1.05
C THR A 63 0.19 2.00 -1.75
N GLU A 64 -0.95 2.20 -2.41
CA GLU A 64 -1.33 3.48 -3.03
C GLU A 64 -1.54 4.62 -2.03
N VAL A 65 -1.77 4.31 -0.74
CA VAL A 65 -1.98 5.32 0.32
C VAL A 65 -0.99 5.21 1.47
N THR A 66 0.05 4.38 1.35
CA THR A 66 0.93 4.08 2.49
C THR A 66 2.33 4.65 2.37
N ALA A 67 2.93 4.89 3.53
CA ALA A 67 4.31 5.31 3.71
C ALA A 67 5.32 4.13 3.65
N PHE A 68 4.93 3.01 3.03
CA PHE A 68 5.72 1.78 3.00
C PHE A 68 5.96 1.31 1.56
N SER A 69 7.07 0.61 1.37
CA SER A 69 7.40 -0.17 0.18
C SER A 69 8.20 -1.40 0.59
N VAL A 70 7.76 -2.59 0.19
CA VAL A 70 8.42 -3.85 0.59
C VAL A 70 9.15 -4.44 -0.61
N ILE A 71 10.47 -4.45 -0.55
CA ILE A 71 11.34 -4.98 -1.60
C ILE A 71 11.89 -6.34 -1.18
N THR A 72 11.71 -7.34 -2.04
CA THR A 72 12.21 -8.69 -1.79
C THR A 72 13.55 -8.91 -2.48
N ASP A 73 14.57 -9.24 -1.69
CA ASP A 73 15.84 -9.77 -2.18
C ASP A 73 15.67 -11.30 -2.35
N TYR A 74 15.48 -11.73 -3.59
CA TYR A 74 15.25 -13.14 -3.90
C TYR A 74 16.49 -14.03 -3.73
N GLU A 75 17.70 -13.44 -3.78
CA GLU A 75 18.94 -14.20 -3.57
C GLU A 75 19.11 -14.58 -2.10
N LYS A 76 18.77 -13.64 -1.21
CA LYS A 76 18.84 -13.85 0.25
C LYS A 76 17.54 -14.37 0.84
N GLY A 77 16.42 -14.30 0.12
CA GLY A 77 15.10 -14.64 0.64
C GLY A 77 14.60 -13.69 1.74
N ILE A 78 15.05 -12.43 1.71
CA ILE A 78 14.75 -11.41 2.73
C ILE A 78 13.83 -10.34 2.14
N LYS A 79 12.82 -9.93 2.91
CA LYS A 79 11.99 -8.76 2.62
C LYS A 79 12.52 -7.54 3.39
N TYR A 80 12.78 -6.47 2.67
CA TYR A 80 13.22 -5.19 3.22
C TYR A 80 12.07 -4.19 3.20
N PRO A 81 11.50 -3.82 4.34
CA PRO A 81 10.54 -2.74 4.40
C PRO A 81 11.27 -1.40 4.30
N LEU A 82 10.92 -0.61 3.30
CA LEU A 82 11.26 0.80 3.23
C LEU A 82 10.11 1.56 3.88
N ALA A 83 10.39 2.36 4.90
CA ALA A 83 9.38 3.06 5.67
C ALA A 83 9.74 4.54 5.83
N ASP A 84 9.01 5.40 5.14
CA ASP A 84 9.15 6.85 5.24
C ASP A 84 7.91 7.55 4.68
N PHE A 85 7.45 8.61 5.32
CA PHE A 85 6.32 9.40 4.84
C PHE A 85 6.60 10.07 3.48
N GLU A 86 7.86 10.26 3.11
CA GLU A 86 8.24 10.81 1.81
C GLU A 86 7.80 9.93 0.64
N ILE A 87 7.73 8.60 0.80
CA ILE A 87 7.27 7.69 -0.26
C ILE A 87 5.76 7.47 -0.30
N THR A 88 4.98 8.19 0.50
CA THR A 88 3.52 8.21 0.34
C THR A 88 3.17 8.86 -1.00
N PRO A 89 2.34 8.23 -1.85
CA PRO A 89 1.93 8.82 -3.13
C PRO A 89 1.24 10.18 -2.97
N ASP A 90 1.43 11.08 -3.94
CA ASP A 90 0.72 12.36 -3.99
C ASP A 90 -0.73 12.18 -4.43
N VAL A 91 -0.97 11.19 -5.29
CA VAL A 91 -2.30 10.83 -5.78
C VAL A 91 -2.48 9.32 -5.71
N ALA A 92 -3.58 8.89 -5.11
CA ALA A 92 -4.04 7.51 -5.15
C ALA A 92 -5.31 7.40 -5.99
N ILE A 93 -5.31 6.51 -6.97
CA ILE A 93 -6.51 6.16 -7.74
C ILE A 93 -6.98 4.79 -7.27
N VAL A 94 -8.15 4.76 -6.66
CA VAL A 94 -8.80 3.57 -6.11
C VAL A 94 -10.04 3.32 -6.94
N ASP A 95 -9.88 2.60 -8.05
CA ASP A 95 -10.94 2.27 -8.99
C ASP A 95 -11.24 0.77 -8.89
N PRO A 96 -12.42 0.38 -8.35
CA PRO A 96 -12.78 -1.02 -8.19
C PRO A 96 -12.80 -1.83 -9.49
N GLU A 97 -13.06 -1.20 -10.64
CA GLU A 97 -13.04 -1.87 -11.94
C GLU A 97 -11.68 -2.52 -12.24
N LEU A 98 -10.59 -1.93 -11.77
CA LEU A 98 -9.24 -2.47 -11.95
C LEU A 98 -8.99 -3.74 -11.13
N ALA A 99 -9.79 -4.01 -10.12
CA ALA A 99 -9.70 -5.19 -9.26
C ALA A 99 -10.72 -6.29 -9.64
N GLU A 100 -11.62 -6.04 -10.58
CA GLU A 100 -12.68 -7.00 -10.98
C GLU A 100 -12.13 -8.34 -11.45
N THR A 101 -11.04 -8.33 -12.20
CA THR A 101 -10.44 -9.52 -12.80
C THR A 101 -9.46 -10.26 -11.90
N MET A 102 -9.34 -9.87 -10.63
CA MET A 102 -8.46 -10.56 -9.69
C MET A 102 -8.78 -12.06 -9.60
N PRO A 103 -7.75 -12.95 -9.71
CA PRO A 103 -7.94 -14.37 -9.47
C PRO A 103 -8.51 -14.64 -8.07
N VAL A 104 -9.44 -15.58 -7.95
CA VAL A 104 -10.14 -15.90 -6.70
C VAL A 104 -9.20 -16.17 -5.52
N LYS A 105 -8.09 -16.88 -5.79
CA LYS A 105 -7.05 -17.13 -4.77
C LYS A 105 -6.42 -15.83 -4.27
N LEU A 106 -6.20 -14.88 -5.17
CA LEU A 106 -5.64 -13.56 -4.80
C LEU A 106 -6.66 -12.76 -3.98
N VAL A 107 -7.94 -12.77 -4.35
CA VAL A 107 -9.03 -12.13 -3.57
C VAL A 107 -9.01 -12.59 -2.10
N ALA A 108 -8.85 -13.91 -1.88
CA ALA A 108 -8.80 -14.44 -0.51
C ALA A 108 -7.56 -13.96 0.25
N HIS A 109 -6.38 -14.09 -0.37
CA HIS A 109 -5.11 -13.74 0.30
C HIS A 109 -5.02 -12.24 0.59
N THR A 110 -5.29 -11.41 -0.40
CA THR A 110 -5.19 -9.95 -0.22
C THR A 110 -6.31 -9.40 0.67
N GLY A 111 -7.51 -10.00 0.63
CA GLY A 111 -8.59 -9.61 1.53
C GLY A 111 -8.30 -9.94 3.00
N MET A 112 -7.65 -11.07 3.28
CA MET A 112 -7.17 -11.39 4.63
C MET A 112 -6.00 -10.51 5.05
N ASP A 113 -5.12 -10.14 4.12
CA ASP A 113 -4.05 -9.17 4.33
C ASP A 113 -4.62 -7.82 4.77
N ALA A 114 -5.61 -7.30 4.05
CA ALA A 114 -6.32 -6.07 4.43
C ALA A 114 -6.99 -6.16 5.80
N MET A 115 -7.59 -7.31 6.15
CA MET A 115 -8.16 -7.56 7.47
C MET A 115 -7.09 -7.48 8.55
N THR A 116 -5.94 -8.13 8.32
CA THR A 116 -4.81 -8.12 9.26
C THR A 116 -4.29 -6.69 9.46
N HIS A 117 -4.08 -5.94 8.39
CA HIS A 117 -3.65 -4.54 8.45
C HIS A 117 -4.61 -3.67 9.29
N ALA A 118 -5.92 -3.83 9.10
CA ALA A 118 -6.91 -3.08 9.85
C ALA A 118 -6.89 -3.43 11.35
N ILE A 119 -6.76 -4.74 11.68
CA ILE A 119 -6.65 -5.19 13.08
C ILE A 119 -5.35 -4.67 13.71
N GLU A 120 -4.22 -4.78 13.00
CA GLU A 120 -2.93 -4.30 13.49
C GLU A 120 -2.94 -2.80 13.75
N ALA A 121 -3.52 -2.01 12.83
CA ALA A 121 -3.68 -0.56 13.03
C ALA A 121 -4.49 -0.25 14.29
N TYR A 122 -5.57 -1.00 14.53
CA TYR A 122 -6.43 -0.79 15.70
C TYR A 122 -5.75 -1.13 17.02
N VAL A 123 -4.91 -2.18 17.05
CA VAL A 123 -4.20 -2.59 18.28
C VAL A 123 -2.81 -1.98 18.41
N SER A 124 -2.39 -1.19 17.45
CA SER A 124 -1.09 -0.50 17.47
C SER A 124 -0.99 0.45 18.67
N THR A 125 0.21 0.55 19.25
CA THR A 125 0.49 1.52 20.31
C THR A 125 0.50 2.98 19.83
N ALA A 126 0.50 3.19 18.50
CA ALA A 126 0.42 4.49 17.86
C ALA A 126 -0.99 4.82 17.31
N ASN A 127 -2.01 4.02 17.69
CA ASN A 127 -3.39 4.27 17.32
C ASN A 127 -3.91 5.58 17.93
N CYS A 128 -4.94 6.14 17.34
CA CYS A 128 -5.55 7.40 17.81
C CYS A 128 -6.99 7.53 17.29
N ASP A 129 -7.68 8.56 17.77
CA ASP A 129 -9.08 8.86 17.40
C ASP A 129 -9.32 9.04 15.89
N TYR A 130 -8.28 9.26 15.10
CA TYR A 130 -8.37 9.38 13.64
C TYR A 130 -8.16 8.03 12.93
N THR A 131 -7.34 7.14 13.47
CA THR A 131 -7.02 5.85 12.86
C THR A 131 -7.99 4.76 13.25
N ASP A 132 -8.49 4.78 14.50
CA ASP A 132 -9.41 3.76 15.03
C ASP A 132 -10.72 3.65 14.25
N PRO A 133 -11.42 4.76 13.90
CA PRO A 133 -12.64 4.67 13.10
C PRO A 133 -12.41 4.10 11.71
N LEU A 134 -11.26 4.41 11.07
CA LEU A 134 -10.90 3.87 9.77
C LEU A 134 -10.65 2.36 9.85
N ALA A 135 -9.89 1.94 10.86
CA ALA A 135 -9.57 0.54 11.09
C ALA A 135 -10.84 -0.29 11.40
N LEU A 136 -11.67 0.17 12.33
CA LEU A 136 -12.92 -0.50 12.69
C LEU A 136 -13.90 -0.58 11.51
N HIS A 137 -14.00 0.50 10.72
CA HIS A 137 -14.86 0.51 9.54
C HIS A 137 -14.35 -0.45 8.46
N ALA A 138 -13.03 -0.50 8.22
CA ALA A 138 -12.42 -1.46 7.32
C ALA A 138 -12.67 -2.90 7.77
N ILE A 139 -12.47 -3.23 9.05
CA ILE A 139 -12.75 -4.57 9.62
C ILE A 139 -14.20 -4.96 9.35
N LYS A 140 -15.15 -4.07 9.63
CA LYS A 140 -16.57 -4.33 9.40
C LYS A 140 -16.86 -4.60 7.91
N MET A 141 -16.39 -3.74 7.02
CA MET A 141 -16.60 -3.90 5.58
C MET A 141 -16.01 -5.22 5.07
N ILE A 142 -14.76 -5.55 5.45
CA ILE A 142 -14.10 -6.77 5.02
C ILE A 142 -14.85 -8.00 5.55
N HIS A 143 -15.26 -7.99 6.82
CA HIS A 143 -16.03 -9.08 7.42
C HIS A 143 -17.35 -9.35 6.69
N GLU A 144 -18.06 -8.32 6.26
CA GLU A 144 -19.35 -8.42 5.58
C GLU A 144 -19.24 -8.82 4.09
N THR A 145 -18.08 -8.53 3.45
CA THR A 145 -17.95 -8.60 2.00
C THR A 145 -16.93 -9.59 1.47
N LEU A 146 -15.89 -9.97 2.24
CA LEU A 146 -14.80 -10.82 1.74
C LEU A 146 -15.28 -12.15 1.15
N ILE A 147 -16.17 -12.88 1.84
CA ILE A 147 -16.66 -14.16 1.35
C ILE A 147 -17.52 -13.99 0.09
N LYS A 148 -18.32 -12.92 0.02
CA LYS A 148 -19.12 -12.59 -1.16
C LYS A 148 -18.25 -12.24 -2.35
N SER A 149 -17.22 -11.40 -2.12
CA SER A 149 -16.21 -11.03 -3.11
C SER A 149 -15.45 -12.26 -3.64
N TYR A 150 -15.06 -13.17 -2.75
CA TYR A 150 -14.46 -14.46 -3.13
C TYR A 150 -15.38 -15.29 -4.02
N ASN A 151 -16.68 -15.30 -3.77
CA ASN A 151 -17.68 -16.01 -4.55
C ASN A 151 -18.11 -15.27 -5.84
N GLY A 152 -17.49 -14.13 -6.16
CA GLY A 152 -17.69 -13.42 -7.41
C GLY A 152 -18.77 -12.33 -7.40
N ASP A 153 -19.24 -11.90 -6.23
CA ASP A 153 -20.13 -10.74 -6.09
C ASP A 153 -19.34 -9.45 -6.36
N MET A 154 -19.67 -8.76 -7.44
CA MET A 154 -18.95 -7.57 -7.90
C MET A 154 -19.17 -6.38 -6.97
N ALA A 155 -20.35 -6.18 -6.40
CA ALA A 155 -20.60 -5.13 -5.42
C ALA A 155 -19.77 -5.36 -4.12
N ALA A 156 -19.57 -6.62 -3.76
CA ALA A 156 -18.68 -6.96 -2.66
C ALA A 156 -17.20 -6.73 -3.03
N ARG A 157 -16.78 -6.91 -4.30
CA ARG A 157 -15.42 -6.55 -4.76
C ARG A 157 -15.18 -5.06 -4.68
N ASP A 158 -16.14 -4.23 -5.09
CA ASP A 158 -16.05 -2.78 -4.92
C ASP A 158 -15.85 -2.40 -3.46
N SER A 159 -16.67 -2.97 -2.58
CA SER A 159 -16.58 -2.74 -1.14
C SER A 159 -15.22 -3.17 -0.58
N MET A 160 -14.69 -4.30 -1.02
CA MET A 160 -13.36 -4.80 -0.63
C MET A 160 -12.24 -3.86 -1.09
N HIS A 161 -12.35 -3.30 -2.29
CA HIS A 161 -11.35 -2.36 -2.82
C HIS A 161 -11.31 -1.06 -2.01
N ASN A 162 -12.46 -0.55 -1.61
CA ASN A 162 -12.56 0.59 -0.71
C ASN A 162 -12.09 0.25 0.71
N ALA A 163 -12.45 -0.93 1.24
CA ALA A 163 -12.10 -1.35 2.58
C ALA A 163 -10.59 -1.49 2.78
N GLN A 164 -9.86 -2.03 1.78
CA GLN A 164 -8.41 -2.13 1.84
C GLN A 164 -7.74 -0.74 1.87
N CYS A 165 -8.27 0.22 1.12
CA CYS A 165 -7.76 1.59 1.14
C CYS A 165 -7.96 2.24 2.53
N LEU A 166 -9.13 2.04 3.16
CA LEU A 166 -9.38 2.50 4.54
C LEU A 166 -8.43 1.84 5.54
N ALA A 167 -8.17 0.53 5.42
CA ALA A 167 -7.18 -0.16 6.22
C ALA A 167 -5.78 0.46 6.03
N GLY A 168 -5.42 0.77 4.78
CA GLY A 168 -4.16 1.45 4.44
C GLY A 168 -4.00 2.82 5.07
N MET A 169 -5.04 3.64 5.01
CA MET A 169 -5.05 4.95 5.67
C MET A 169 -4.92 4.82 7.19
N ALA A 170 -5.53 3.80 7.78
CA ALA A 170 -5.39 3.54 9.21
C ALA A 170 -3.94 3.15 9.56
N PHE A 171 -3.41 2.08 8.96
CA PHE A 171 -2.10 1.57 9.35
C PHE A 171 -0.93 2.46 8.91
N SER A 172 -1.07 3.22 7.84
CA SER A 172 -0.02 4.17 7.41
C SER A 172 0.22 5.26 8.47
N ASN A 173 -0.79 5.57 9.27
CA ASN A 173 -0.72 6.58 10.34
C ASN A 173 -0.57 5.97 11.73
N ALA A 174 -1.20 4.83 12.02
CA ALA A 174 -1.06 4.13 13.30
C ALA A 174 0.21 3.27 13.37
N LEU A 175 0.87 3.04 12.24
CA LEU A 175 1.87 2.01 12.04
C LEU A 175 1.28 0.60 12.24
N LEU A 176 2.06 -0.42 11.92
CA LEU A 176 1.66 -1.80 12.15
C LEU A 176 2.12 -2.27 13.53
N GLY A 177 1.38 -3.19 14.13
CA GLY A 177 1.80 -3.91 15.30
C GLY A 177 2.97 -4.85 15.02
N ILE A 178 3.33 -5.64 16.01
CA ILE A 178 4.31 -6.72 15.85
C ILE A 178 3.51 -7.97 15.49
N VAL A 179 3.61 -8.37 14.24
CA VAL A 179 3.13 -9.66 13.76
C VAL A 179 4.27 -10.44 13.14
#